data_00b37690948461779a3d7cb62b5080c6
#
_entry.id   00b37690948461779a3d7cb62b5080c6
#
_cell.length_a   1.000
_cell.length_b   1.000
_cell.length_c   1.000
_cell.angle_alpha   90.00
_cell.angle_beta   90.00
_cell.angle_gamma   90.00
#
_symmetry.space_group_name_H-M   'P 1'
#
loop_
_entity.id
_entity.type
_entity.pdbx_description
1 polymer ?
#
loop_
_entity_poly.entity_id
_entity_poly.type
_entity_poly.pdbx_seq_one_letter_code
_entity_poly.pdbx_strand_id
1 'polypeptide(L)'
;MSLCREQMLAEMGITPLWTLREPEAGLGVGLEVGPSPAALSPAPSPASGRGETDPSTLPPEKAGEAPARATTPGTGDDWPELAEAVAACRLCPLCQQRQQAVLGVGDRQPDWLFIGEGPGAEEDARGEPFVGQAGKLLDNMLAALDIARGQRVYIANAVKCRPPGNRTPEAAEIAACRPWLDRQIALLQPKIIVLLGRAAVHSVLREDKSLASLRGQRHEHAGIPVVVSYHPAYLLRNLPDKAKAWEDLLFARRLLRAATGG
;
A
#
# COMPACT_ATOMS: atom_id res chain seq x y z
N MET A 1 -21.03 21.06 6.41
CA MET A 1 -20.74 21.07 7.85
C MET A 1 -19.44 20.29 8.04
N SER A 2 -18.43 20.87 8.68
CA SER A 2 -17.17 20.17 8.95
C SER A 2 -17.37 19.30 10.18
N LEU A 3 -17.15 17.99 10.07
CA LEU A 3 -17.15 17.08 11.21
C LEU A 3 -16.00 17.48 12.15
N CYS A 4 -16.23 17.47 13.46
CA CYS A 4 -15.15 17.69 14.40
C CYS A 4 -14.20 16.46 14.42
N ARG A 5 -12.98 16.65 14.92
CA ARG A 5 -11.95 15.59 14.97
C ARG A 5 -12.44 14.31 15.67
N GLU A 6 -13.22 14.46 16.71
CA GLU A 6 -13.77 13.35 17.49
C GLU A 6 -14.81 12.54 16.69
N GLN A 7 -15.68 13.22 15.95
CA GLN A 7 -16.62 12.56 15.05
C GLN A 7 -15.92 11.79 13.94
N MET A 8 -14.87 12.38 13.33
CA MET A 8 -14.07 11.71 12.32
C MET A 8 -13.41 10.43 12.86
N LEU A 9 -12.87 10.47 14.06
CA LEU A 9 -12.22 9.32 14.68
C LEU A 9 -13.23 8.22 15.04
N ALA A 10 -14.43 8.61 15.53
CA ALA A 10 -15.51 7.67 15.81
C ALA A 10 -16.01 6.95 14.55
N GLU A 11 -16.17 7.67 13.42
CA GLU A 11 -16.54 7.09 12.13
C GLU A 11 -15.48 6.11 11.58
N MET A 12 -14.21 6.31 11.93
CA MET A 12 -13.13 5.38 11.61
C MET A 12 -13.04 4.19 12.57
N GLY A 13 -14.02 3.98 13.44
CA GLY A 13 -14.04 2.88 14.41
C GLY A 13 -13.03 3.05 15.56
N ILE A 14 -12.58 4.28 15.84
CA ILE A 14 -11.66 4.60 16.93
C ILE A 14 -12.50 5.07 18.12
N THR A 15 -13.09 4.12 18.83
CA THR A 15 -13.82 4.36 20.08
C THR A 15 -13.34 3.38 21.15
N PRO A 16 -13.23 3.81 22.44
CA PRO A 16 -13.42 5.17 22.95
C PRO A 16 -12.24 6.10 22.61
N LEU A 17 -12.54 7.39 22.46
CA LEU A 17 -11.50 8.42 22.30
C LEU A 17 -10.92 8.74 23.68
N TRP A 18 -9.67 8.37 23.90
CA TRP A 18 -8.95 8.77 25.10
C TRP A 18 -8.40 10.19 24.90
N THR A 19 -8.97 11.15 25.61
CA THR A 19 -8.40 12.50 25.73
C THR A 19 -7.51 12.54 26.96
N LEU A 20 -6.36 13.23 26.86
CA LEU A 20 -5.57 13.55 28.05
C LEU A 20 -6.45 14.35 28.99
N ARG A 21 -6.62 13.84 30.24
CA ARG A 21 -7.28 14.61 31.30
C ARG A 21 -6.41 15.83 31.55
N GLU A 22 -6.97 17.03 31.38
CA GLU A 22 -6.27 18.23 31.80
C GLU A 22 -5.94 18.11 33.30
N PRO A 23 -4.71 18.44 33.72
CA PRO A 23 -4.38 18.41 35.13
C PRO A 23 -5.29 19.43 35.84
N GLU A 24 -6.11 18.96 36.77
CA GLU A 24 -6.88 19.84 37.67
C GLU A 24 -5.88 20.79 38.35
N ALA A 25 -6.07 22.06 38.16
CA ALA A 25 -5.30 23.11 38.82
C ALA A 25 -5.63 23.07 40.35
N GLY A 26 -4.75 22.46 41.10
CA GLY A 26 -4.81 22.51 42.55
C GLY A 26 -4.53 21.17 43.23
N LEU A 27 -3.27 20.88 43.47
CA LEU A 27 -2.73 20.36 44.74
C LEU A 27 -1.22 20.12 44.50
N GLY A 28 -0.40 21.03 45.00
CA GLY A 28 1.05 20.93 44.98
C GLY A 28 1.51 19.75 45.84
N VAL A 29 2.10 18.74 45.18
CA VAL A 29 2.96 17.77 45.84
C VAL A 29 4.29 17.77 45.08
N GLY A 30 5.32 18.26 45.76
CA GLY A 30 6.69 18.26 45.25
C GLY A 30 7.16 16.84 45.02
N LEU A 31 7.55 16.54 43.81
CA LEU A 31 8.27 15.34 43.45
C LEU A 31 9.72 15.74 43.17
N GLU A 32 10.60 15.32 44.08
CA GLU A 32 12.06 15.42 43.91
C GLU A 32 12.48 14.63 42.66
N VAL A 33 13.22 15.28 41.78
CA VAL A 33 13.82 14.72 40.59
C VAL A 33 15.08 13.98 41.01
N GLY A 34 15.04 12.64 41.07
CA GLY A 34 16.22 11.78 41.19
C GLY A 34 17.02 11.74 39.87
N PRO A 35 18.34 11.48 39.94
CA PRO A 35 19.22 11.59 38.79
C PRO A 35 19.00 10.51 37.75
N SER A 36 19.04 10.93 36.49
CA SER A 36 18.96 10.11 35.27
C SER A 36 20.07 9.04 35.21
N PRO A 37 19.78 7.78 34.82
CA PRO A 37 20.84 6.81 34.60
C PRO A 37 21.61 7.11 33.30
N ALA A 38 22.93 6.95 33.43
CA ALA A 38 23.93 7.22 32.41
C ALA A 38 23.76 6.39 31.14
N ALA A 39 24.05 7.04 30.01
CA ALA A 39 24.11 6.43 28.69
C ALA A 39 25.15 5.32 28.61
N LEU A 40 24.72 4.14 28.14
CA LEU A 40 25.63 3.03 27.80
C LEU A 40 26.22 3.25 26.42
N SER A 41 27.52 3.38 26.33
CA SER A 41 28.31 3.45 25.10
C SER A 41 28.31 2.11 24.37
N PRO A 42 28.29 2.09 23.01
CA PRO A 42 28.38 0.85 22.24
C PRO A 42 29.81 0.31 22.23
N ALA A 43 29.92 -1.03 22.36
CA ALA A 43 31.17 -1.78 22.30
C ALA A 43 31.75 -1.83 20.87
N PRO A 44 33.07 -1.96 20.68
CA PRO A 44 33.71 -1.93 19.38
C PRO A 44 33.60 -3.27 18.64
N SER A 45 33.45 -3.15 17.30
CA SER A 45 33.48 -4.26 16.35
C SER A 45 34.86 -4.95 16.28
N PRO A 46 34.94 -6.28 16.10
CA PRO A 46 36.21 -6.94 15.82
C PRO A 46 36.64 -6.77 14.36
N ALA A 47 37.96 -6.66 14.21
CA ALA A 47 38.68 -6.38 12.98
C ALA A 47 38.70 -7.54 11.98
N SER A 48 38.79 -7.13 10.74
CA SER A 48 39.10 -7.81 9.48
C SER A 48 40.10 -8.97 9.55
N GLY A 49 39.68 -10.14 9.04
CA GLY A 49 40.59 -11.18 8.54
C GLY A 49 40.51 -11.24 7.03
N ARG A 50 41.61 -10.88 6.36
CA ARG A 50 41.83 -11.14 4.91
C ARG A 50 42.13 -12.61 4.71
N GLY A 51 41.37 -13.27 3.83
CA GLY A 51 41.71 -14.57 3.27
C GLY A 51 41.56 -14.46 1.76
N GLU A 52 42.73 -14.36 1.07
CA GLU A 52 42.82 -14.58 -0.37
C GLU A 52 42.53 -16.05 -0.66
N THR A 53 41.62 -16.32 -1.59
CA THR A 53 41.48 -17.61 -2.25
C THR A 53 41.30 -17.38 -3.76
N ASP A 54 42.21 -18.02 -4.46
CA ASP A 54 42.53 -18.20 -5.88
C ASP A 54 41.29 -18.43 -6.80
N PRO A 55 41.22 -17.81 -7.97
CA PRO A 55 40.16 -18.02 -8.95
C PRO A 55 40.53 -19.08 -9.98
N SER A 56 40.16 -20.33 -9.76
CA SER A 56 40.14 -21.32 -10.86
C SER A 56 39.38 -22.57 -10.41
N THR A 57 38.11 -22.66 -10.81
CA THR A 57 37.41 -23.86 -11.33
C THR A 57 35.90 -23.57 -11.40
N LEU A 58 35.42 -23.08 -12.54
CA LEU A 58 34.01 -23.08 -12.89
C LEU A 58 33.70 -24.40 -13.61
N PRO A 59 32.68 -25.17 -13.15
CA PRO A 59 32.15 -26.27 -13.95
C PRO A 59 31.31 -25.75 -15.12
N PRO A 60 31.16 -26.51 -16.23
CA PRO A 60 30.50 -26.04 -17.45
C PRO A 60 29.03 -25.74 -17.21
N GLU A 61 28.67 -24.55 -17.64
CA GLU A 61 27.32 -24.02 -17.71
C GLU A 61 26.44 -24.93 -18.59
N LYS A 62 25.47 -25.60 -17.99
CA LYS A 62 24.40 -26.26 -18.76
C LYS A 62 23.61 -25.18 -19.47
N ALA A 63 23.56 -25.27 -20.80
CA ALA A 63 22.73 -24.44 -21.66
C ALA A 63 21.32 -24.39 -21.13
N GLY A 64 20.95 -23.28 -20.46
CA GLY A 64 19.65 -23.03 -19.94
C GLY A 64 18.67 -22.82 -21.08
N GLU A 65 17.61 -23.58 -21.01
CA GLU A 65 16.37 -23.41 -21.74
C GLU A 65 16.00 -21.93 -21.86
N ALA A 66 15.76 -21.44 -23.07
CA ALA A 66 15.42 -20.05 -23.35
C ALA A 66 14.24 -19.61 -22.46
N PRO A 67 14.28 -18.42 -21.84
CA PRO A 67 13.19 -17.98 -21.00
C PRO A 67 11.92 -17.90 -21.84
N ALA A 68 10.88 -18.60 -21.37
CA ALA A 68 9.53 -18.55 -21.94
C ALA A 68 9.16 -17.07 -22.18
N ARG A 69 8.76 -16.79 -23.42
CA ARG A 69 8.37 -15.48 -23.93
C ARG A 69 7.54 -14.74 -22.86
N ALA A 70 8.06 -13.63 -22.34
CA ALA A 70 7.35 -12.77 -21.42
C ALA A 70 6.02 -12.39 -22.08
N THR A 71 4.91 -12.87 -21.53
CA THR A 71 3.57 -12.53 -22.02
C THR A 71 3.32 -11.07 -21.72
N THR A 72 3.44 -10.24 -22.73
CA THR A 72 3.02 -8.84 -22.70
C THR A 72 1.49 -8.83 -22.54
N PRO A 73 0.90 -7.90 -21.76
CA PRO A 73 -0.57 -7.81 -21.65
C PRO A 73 -1.18 -7.68 -23.04
N GLY A 74 -2.11 -8.56 -23.38
CA GLY A 74 -2.86 -8.51 -24.63
C GLY A 74 -3.64 -7.20 -24.77
N THR A 75 -3.99 -6.82 -25.99
CA THR A 75 -4.79 -5.61 -26.30
C THR A 75 -6.30 -5.84 -26.17
N GLY A 76 -6.76 -7.06 -25.82
CA GLY A 76 -8.17 -7.45 -25.67
C GLY A 76 -8.83 -6.89 -24.39
N ASP A 77 -10.16 -6.76 -24.39
CA ASP A 77 -10.97 -6.28 -23.24
C ASP A 77 -11.33 -7.41 -22.26
N ASP A 78 -10.45 -8.40 -22.13
CA ASP A 78 -10.80 -9.65 -21.45
C ASP A 78 -10.15 -9.78 -20.06
N TRP A 79 -10.99 -9.71 -19.03
CA TRP A 79 -10.60 -9.93 -17.64
C TRP A 79 -10.10 -11.37 -17.35
N PRO A 80 -10.70 -12.44 -17.89
CA PRO A 80 -10.16 -13.80 -17.77
C PRO A 80 -8.73 -13.91 -18.30
N GLU A 81 -8.46 -13.38 -19.50
CA GLU A 81 -7.12 -13.36 -20.08
C GLU A 81 -6.10 -12.65 -19.18
N LEU A 82 -6.47 -11.47 -18.65
CA LEU A 82 -5.61 -10.73 -17.71
C LEU A 82 -5.36 -11.54 -16.43
N ALA A 83 -6.38 -12.19 -15.88
CA ALA A 83 -6.25 -12.98 -14.67
C ALA A 83 -5.31 -14.19 -14.88
N GLU A 84 -5.46 -14.91 -15.99
CA GLU A 84 -4.59 -16.03 -16.36
C GLU A 84 -3.15 -15.58 -16.59
N ALA A 85 -2.95 -14.48 -17.31
CA ALA A 85 -1.63 -13.93 -17.59
C ALA A 85 -0.92 -13.47 -16.30
N VAL A 86 -1.63 -12.85 -15.35
CA VAL A 86 -1.07 -12.47 -14.05
C VAL A 86 -0.77 -13.70 -13.19
N ALA A 87 -1.63 -14.71 -13.21
CA ALA A 87 -1.39 -15.96 -12.49
C ALA A 87 -0.14 -16.70 -13.03
N ALA A 88 0.06 -16.70 -14.34
CA ALA A 88 1.21 -17.32 -15.01
C ALA A 88 2.47 -16.42 -15.03
N CYS A 89 2.38 -15.15 -14.59
CA CYS A 89 3.45 -14.16 -14.71
C CYS A 89 4.74 -14.59 -14.01
N ARG A 90 5.89 -14.36 -14.69
CA ARG A 90 7.25 -14.62 -14.17
C ARG A 90 8.22 -13.48 -14.47
N LEU A 91 7.73 -12.25 -14.60
CA LEU A 91 8.51 -11.08 -14.99
C LEU A 91 9.48 -10.57 -13.91
N CYS A 92 9.32 -10.99 -12.64
CA CYS A 92 10.21 -10.59 -11.56
C CYS A 92 10.38 -11.72 -10.54
N PRO A 93 11.40 -11.64 -9.64
CA PRO A 93 11.69 -12.70 -8.66
C PRO A 93 10.55 -12.99 -7.68
N LEU A 94 9.62 -12.06 -7.45
CA LEU A 94 8.51 -12.26 -6.52
C LEU A 94 7.63 -13.47 -6.88
N CYS A 95 7.58 -13.87 -8.14
CA CYS A 95 6.79 -15.03 -8.56
C CYS A 95 7.31 -16.37 -8.01
N GLN A 96 8.58 -16.42 -7.56
CA GLN A 96 9.22 -17.67 -7.11
C GLN A 96 8.74 -18.12 -5.72
N GLN A 97 8.32 -17.18 -4.86
CA GLN A 97 7.98 -17.46 -3.46
C GLN A 97 6.49 -17.25 -3.12
N ARG A 98 5.70 -16.76 -4.08
CA ARG A 98 4.26 -16.59 -3.87
C ARG A 98 3.54 -17.95 -3.84
N GLN A 99 2.48 -18.07 -3.07
CA GLN A 99 1.54 -19.18 -3.20
C GLN A 99 0.65 -18.95 -4.41
N GLN A 100 0.13 -17.72 -4.57
CA GLN A 100 -0.65 -17.34 -5.74
C GLN A 100 -0.49 -15.83 -6.04
N ALA A 101 -0.81 -15.44 -7.26
CA ALA A 101 -0.86 -14.04 -7.63
C ALA A 101 -2.18 -13.42 -7.14
N VAL A 102 -2.10 -12.21 -6.58
CA VAL A 102 -3.25 -11.45 -6.10
C VAL A 102 -3.58 -10.36 -7.13
N LEU A 103 -4.52 -10.66 -8.02
CA LEU A 103 -4.90 -9.74 -9.10
C LEU A 103 -5.55 -8.46 -8.54
N GLY A 104 -6.54 -8.63 -7.69
CA GLY A 104 -7.40 -7.59 -7.14
C GLY A 104 -8.80 -8.14 -6.92
N VAL A 105 -9.68 -7.36 -6.28
CA VAL A 105 -11.06 -7.75 -5.99
C VAL A 105 -11.99 -6.55 -6.03
N GLY A 106 -13.20 -6.74 -6.47
CA GLY A 106 -14.25 -5.74 -6.41
C GLY A 106 -15.11 -5.62 -7.67
N ASP A 107 -15.81 -4.50 -7.76
CA ASP A 107 -16.63 -4.15 -8.90
C ASP A 107 -15.76 -3.90 -10.14
N ARG A 108 -16.14 -4.45 -11.27
CA ARG A 108 -15.42 -4.23 -12.54
C ARG A 108 -15.81 -2.93 -13.27
N GLN A 109 -16.79 -2.22 -12.74
CA GLN A 109 -17.18 -0.87 -13.17
C GLN A 109 -17.18 0.08 -11.97
N PRO A 110 -16.01 0.26 -11.32
CA PRO A 110 -15.95 0.96 -10.04
C PRO A 110 -15.96 2.47 -10.25
N ASP A 111 -16.50 3.19 -9.28
CA ASP A 111 -16.19 4.61 -9.16
C ASP A 111 -14.83 4.80 -8.49
N TRP A 112 -14.50 3.95 -7.51
CA TRP A 112 -13.30 4.03 -6.69
C TRP A 112 -12.33 2.90 -6.99
N LEU A 113 -11.07 3.23 -7.26
CA LEU A 113 -9.98 2.26 -7.30
C LEU A 113 -9.00 2.57 -6.17
N PHE A 114 -8.86 1.64 -5.23
CA PHE A 114 -7.84 1.71 -4.18
C PHE A 114 -6.64 0.86 -4.57
N ILE A 115 -5.44 1.42 -4.50
CA ILE A 115 -4.20 0.73 -4.85
C ILE A 115 -3.26 0.76 -3.64
N GLY A 116 -2.95 -0.44 -3.11
CA GLY A 116 -1.99 -0.63 -2.04
C GLY A 116 -0.58 -0.99 -2.54
N GLU A 117 0.24 -1.52 -1.64
CA GLU A 117 1.65 -1.84 -1.89
C GLU A 117 1.79 -3.22 -2.55
N GLY A 118 1.49 -4.27 -1.84
CA GLY A 118 1.61 -5.65 -2.29
C GLY A 118 0.92 -6.61 -1.33
N PRO A 119 0.75 -7.89 -1.72
CA PRO A 119 0.15 -8.90 -0.86
C PRO A 119 1.00 -9.19 0.38
N GLY A 120 0.36 -9.37 1.54
CA GLY A 120 0.93 -9.96 2.72
C GLY A 120 0.74 -11.49 2.74
N ALA A 121 1.02 -12.12 3.89
CA ALA A 121 0.91 -13.57 4.02
C ALA A 121 -0.53 -14.10 3.90
N GLU A 122 -1.49 -13.38 4.47
CA GLU A 122 -2.90 -13.77 4.40
C GLU A 122 -3.46 -13.58 2.99
N GLU A 123 -3.05 -12.50 2.30
CA GLU A 123 -3.45 -12.21 0.93
C GLU A 123 -2.86 -13.23 -0.05
N ASP A 124 -1.59 -13.61 0.13
CA ASP A 124 -0.91 -14.63 -0.68
C ASP A 124 -1.59 -16.00 -0.55
N ALA A 125 -2.05 -16.35 0.65
CA ALA A 125 -2.76 -17.59 0.92
C ALA A 125 -4.19 -17.60 0.35
N ARG A 126 -4.90 -16.45 0.39
CA ARG A 126 -6.31 -16.37 -0.04
C ARG A 126 -6.51 -15.93 -1.49
N GLY A 127 -5.52 -15.29 -2.10
CA GLY A 127 -5.63 -14.71 -3.44
C GLY A 127 -6.40 -13.39 -3.52
N GLU A 128 -6.72 -12.79 -2.37
CA GLU A 128 -7.46 -11.53 -2.30
C GLU A 128 -6.65 -10.44 -1.59
N PRO A 129 -6.69 -9.17 -2.06
CA PRO A 129 -5.98 -8.07 -1.44
C PRO A 129 -6.68 -7.61 -0.15
N PHE A 130 -5.88 -7.16 0.83
CA PHE A 130 -6.38 -6.54 2.06
C PHE A 130 -7.35 -7.44 2.85
N VAL A 131 -6.96 -8.66 3.16
CA VAL A 131 -7.75 -9.60 3.98
C VAL A 131 -7.27 -9.67 5.44
N GLY A 132 -6.04 -9.19 5.73
CA GLY A 132 -5.47 -9.12 7.07
C GLY A 132 -5.94 -7.89 7.87
N GLN A 133 -5.22 -7.57 8.95
CA GLN A 133 -5.57 -6.44 9.84
C GLN A 133 -5.60 -5.09 9.13
N ALA A 134 -4.68 -4.86 8.17
CA ALA A 134 -4.68 -3.66 7.34
C ALA A 134 -5.95 -3.58 6.47
N GLY A 135 -6.43 -4.73 6.00
CA GLY A 135 -7.67 -4.83 5.24
C GLY A 135 -8.90 -4.51 6.07
N LYS A 136 -8.98 -4.99 7.32
CA LYS A 136 -10.08 -4.64 8.23
C LYS A 136 -10.16 -3.13 8.49
N LEU A 137 -8.99 -2.46 8.62
CA LEU A 137 -8.97 -1.01 8.74
C LEU A 137 -9.44 -0.35 7.44
N LEU A 138 -9.02 -0.84 6.27
CA LEU A 138 -9.50 -0.32 4.98
C LEU A 138 -11.02 -0.47 4.87
N ASP A 139 -11.58 -1.62 5.24
CA ASP A 139 -13.03 -1.85 5.21
C ASP A 139 -13.79 -0.86 6.10
N ASN A 140 -13.26 -0.55 7.29
CA ASN A 140 -13.84 0.48 8.16
C ASN A 140 -13.74 1.89 7.54
N MET A 141 -12.62 2.20 6.85
CA MET A 141 -12.45 3.47 6.14
C MET A 141 -13.44 3.60 4.97
N LEU A 142 -13.71 2.50 4.25
CA LEU A 142 -14.72 2.46 3.19
C LEU A 142 -16.14 2.65 3.76
N ALA A 143 -16.47 1.93 4.84
CA ALA A 143 -17.77 2.04 5.51
C ALA A 143 -18.05 3.47 6.01
N ALA A 144 -17.04 4.17 6.52
CA ALA A 144 -17.15 5.58 6.93
C ALA A 144 -17.41 6.55 5.75
N LEU A 145 -17.17 6.11 4.50
CA LEU A 145 -17.52 6.83 3.28
C LEU A 145 -18.88 6.42 2.69
N ASP A 146 -19.61 5.53 3.34
CA ASP A 146 -20.85 4.88 2.84
C ASP A 146 -20.60 4.07 1.55
N ILE A 147 -19.43 3.46 1.43
CA ILE A 147 -19.07 2.55 0.34
C ILE A 147 -18.55 1.22 0.90
N ALA A 148 -18.61 0.17 0.12
CA ALA A 148 -18.16 -1.15 0.53
C ALA A 148 -17.36 -1.84 -0.58
N ARG A 149 -16.50 -2.77 -0.19
CA ARG A 149 -15.77 -3.67 -1.09
C ARG A 149 -16.74 -4.35 -2.05
N GLY A 150 -16.47 -4.30 -3.35
CA GLY A 150 -17.33 -4.89 -4.39
C GLY A 150 -18.58 -4.08 -4.77
N GLN A 151 -18.83 -2.94 -4.13
CA GLN A 151 -19.93 -2.02 -4.47
C GLN A 151 -19.35 -0.70 -4.97
N ARG A 152 -19.20 -0.57 -6.30
CA ARG A 152 -18.53 0.57 -6.96
C ARG A 152 -17.08 0.79 -6.50
N VAL A 153 -16.48 -0.20 -5.86
CA VAL A 153 -15.12 -0.18 -5.33
C VAL A 153 -14.35 -1.38 -5.89
N TYR A 154 -13.15 -1.11 -6.42
CA TYR A 154 -12.15 -2.11 -6.73
C TYR A 154 -10.88 -1.88 -5.91
N ILE A 155 -10.26 -2.95 -5.44
CA ILE A 155 -9.05 -2.91 -4.63
C ILE A 155 -7.96 -3.73 -5.32
N ALA A 156 -6.79 -3.12 -5.51
CA ALA A 156 -5.62 -3.75 -6.11
C ALA A 156 -4.34 -3.38 -5.32
N ASN A 157 -3.21 -3.90 -5.79
CA ASN A 157 -1.89 -3.56 -5.27
C ASN A 157 -0.95 -3.20 -6.43
N ALA A 158 0.12 -2.44 -6.12
CA ALA A 158 1.19 -2.08 -7.03
C ALA A 158 1.90 -3.33 -7.58
N VAL A 159 2.16 -4.33 -6.72
CA VAL A 159 2.67 -5.65 -7.14
C VAL A 159 1.65 -6.75 -6.84
N LYS A 160 1.63 -7.78 -7.69
CA LYS A 160 0.65 -8.88 -7.61
C LYS A 160 1.16 -10.10 -6.83
N CYS A 161 2.41 -10.10 -6.46
CA CYS A 161 3.07 -11.18 -5.74
C CYS A 161 3.59 -10.67 -4.40
N ARG A 162 3.57 -11.55 -3.37
CA ARG A 162 4.05 -11.23 -2.03
C ARG A 162 5.57 -11.07 -2.02
N PRO A 163 6.13 -9.93 -1.55
CA PRO A 163 7.56 -9.82 -1.30
C PRO A 163 8.01 -10.68 -0.11
N PRO A 164 9.22 -11.26 -0.15
CA PRO A 164 9.77 -12.04 0.96
C PRO A 164 9.73 -11.28 2.29
N GLY A 165 9.23 -11.93 3.35
CA GLY A 165 9.11 -11.31 4.67
C GLY A 165 8.16 -10.10 4.74
N ASN A 166 7.30 -9.91 3.76
CA ASN A 166 6.41 -8.73 3.62
C ASN A 166 7.21 -7.41 3.57
N ARG A 167 8.42 -7.41 3.00
CA ARG A 167 9.18 -6.17 2.77
C ARG A 167 8.48 -5.29 1.75
N THR A 168 8.82 -4.03 1.71
CA THR A 168 8.43 -3.15 0.60
C THR A 168 9.00 -3.68 -0.71
N PRO A 169 8.22 -3.73 -1.80
CA PRO A 169 8.72 -4.14 -3.10
C PRO A 169 9.78 -3.17 -3.63
N GLU A 170 10.76 -3.69 -4.34
CA GLU A 170 11.82 -2.92 -4.98
C GLU A 170 11.30 -2.17 -6.22
N ALA A 171 11.97 -1.10 -6.60
CA ALA A 171 11.60 -0.32 -7.78
C ALA A 171 11.55 -1.17 -9.06
N ALA A 172 12.48 -2.12 -9.22
CA ALA A 172 12.50 -3.04 -10.36
C ALA A 172 11.29 -4.00 -10.34
N GLU A 173 10.86 -4.46 -9.17
CA GLU A 173 9.69 -5.33 -9.00
C GLU A 173 8.39 -4.59 -9.31
N ILE A 174 8.28 -3.33 -8.86
CA ILE A 174 7.17 -2.44 -9.19
C ILE A 174 7.13 -2.19 -10.69
N ALA A 175 8.26 -1.86 -11.31
CA ALA A 175 8.35 -1.60 -12.74
C ALA A 175 7.95 -2.83 -13.58
N ALA A 176 8.40 -4.03 -13.19
CA ALA A 176 8.05 -5.28 -13.85
C ALA A 176 6.55 -5.64 -13.72
N CYS A 177 5.92 -5.27 -12.59
CA CYS A 177 4.51 -5.58 -12.32
C CYS A 177 3.55 -4.53 -12.89
N ARG A 178 4.04 -3.34 -13.18
CA ARG A 178 3.26 -2.19 -13.62
C ARG A 178 2.39 -2.42 -14.85
N PRO A 179 2.82 -3.10 -15.93
CA PRO A 179 1.96 -3.32 -17.10
C PRO A 179 0.62 -3.99 -16.75
N TRP A 180 0.61 -4.85 -15.72
CA TRP A 180 -0.61 -5.49 -15.23
C TRP A 180 -1.55 -4.50 -14.55
N LEU A 181 -1.01 -3.58 -13.74
CA LEU A 181 -1.79 -2.54 -13.08
C LEU A 181 -2.32 -1.52 -14.09
N ASP A 182 -1.50 -1.08 -15.05
CA ASP A 182 -1.93 -0.16 -16.12
C ASP A 182 -3.08 -0.79 -16.92
N ARG A 183 -3.00 -2.09 -17.23
CA ARG A 183 -4.08 -2.81 -17.91
C ARG A 183 -5.35 -2.88 -17.05
N GLN A 184 -5.23 -3.13 -15.75
CA GLN A 184 -6.39 -3.10 -14.84
C GLN A 184 -7.04 -1.72 -14.82
N ILE A 185 -6.27 -0.65 -14.71
CA ILE A 185 -6.80 0.73 -14.72
C ILE A 185 -7.54 1.01 -16.03
N ALA A 186 -6.99 0.58 -17.17
CA ALA A 186 -7.60 0.76 -18.48
C ALA A 186 -8.93 -0.01 -18.62
N LEU A 187 -9.03 -1.22 -18.05
CA LEU A 187 -10.26 -2.02 -18.07
C LEU A 187 -11.32 -1.52 -17.08
N LEU A 188 -10.89 -1.07 -15.90
CA LEU A 188 -11.78 -0.59 -14.83
C LEU A 188 -12.36 0.78 -15.12
N GLN A 189 -11.57 1.67 -15.76
CA GLN A 189 -11.93 3.08 -15.99
C GLN A 189 -12.55 3.77 -14.76
N PRO A 190 -11.89 3.72 -13.59
CA PRO A 190 -12.46 4.26 -12.38
C PRO A 190 -12.60 5.78 -12.48
N LYS A 191 -13.53 6.36 -11.74
CA LYS A 191 -13.73 7.82 -11.70
C LYS A 191 -12.72 8.51 -10.77
N ILE A 192 -12.16 7.76 -9.83
CA ILE A 192 -11.11 8.24 -8.92
C ILE A 192 -10.18 7.10 -8.50
N ILE A 193 -8.89 7.41 -8.36
CA ILE A 193 -7.87 6.49 -7.84
C ILE A 193 -7.37 7.00 -6.50
N VAL A 194 -7.29 6.13 -5.50
CA VAL A 194 -6.70 6.41 -4.19
C VAL A 194 -5.46 5.54 -4.00
N LEU A 195 -4.30 6.18 -3.89
CA LEU A 195 -3.01 5.53 -3.72
C LEU A 195 -2.67 5.42 -2.23
N LEU A 196 -2.53 4.20 -1.74
CA LEU A 196 -2.25 3.89 -0.34
C LEU A 196 -0.77 3.57 -0.14
N GLY A 197 0.04 4.59 0.18
CA GLY A 197 1.45 4.43 0.48
C GLY A 197 2.40 4.62 -0.70
N ARG A 198 3.71 4.56 -0.42
CA ARG A 198 4.77 4.93 -1.38
C ARG A 198 4.85 4.02 -2.61
N ALA A 199 4.70 2.71 -2.44
CA ALA A 199 4.77 1.77 -3.56
C ALA A 199 3.65 2.02 -4.57
N ALA A 200 2.43 2.33 -4.10
CA ALA A 200 1.32 2.71 -4.97
C ALA A 200 1.60 4.03 -5.71
N VAL A 201 2.15 5.04 -5.02
CA VAL A 201 2.56 6.31 -5.64
C VAL A 201 3.59 6.08 -6.72
N HIS A 202 4.66 5.33 -6.43
CA HIS A 202 5.71 5.04 -7.39
C HIS A 202 5.17 4.25 -8.60
N SER A 203 4.25 3.32 -8.40
CA SER A 203 3.70 2.51 -9.48
C SER A 203 2.83 3.31 -10.46
N VAL A 204 2.06 4.29 -9.97
CA VAL A 204 1.08 5.04 -10.79
C VAL A 204 1.62 6.40 -11.21
N LEU A 205 2.12 7.21 -10.24
CA LEU A 205 2.58 8.58 -10.51
C LEU A 205 4.04 8.68 -10.90
N ARG A 206 4.87 7.64 -10.66
CA ARG A 206 6.34 7.65 -10.86
C ARG A 206 7.05 8.74 -10.05
N GLU A 207 6.51 9.06 -8.88
CA GLU A 207 7.02 10.10 -7.98
C GLU A 207 7.76 9.46 -6.81
N ASP A 208 8.94 10.03 -6.50
CA ASP A 208 9.77 9.62 -5.36
C ASP A 208 9.66 10.60 -4.17
N LYS A 209 8.82 11.62 -4.31
CA LYS A 209 8.55 12.60 -3.25
C LYS A 209 7.95 11.94 -2.01
N SER A 210 8.07 12.62 -0.87
CA SER A 210 7.47 12.14 0.39
C SER A 210 5.94 12.11 0.29
N LEU A 211 5.29 11.14 0.96
CA LEU A 211 3.83 11.10 1.01
C LEU A 211 3.26 12.41 1.57
N ALA A 212 3.93 12.99 2.57
CA ALA A 212 3.48 14.24 3.19
C ALA A 212 3.41 15.41 2.19
N SER A 213 4.29 15.44 1.18
CA SER A 213 4.28 16.47 0.14
C SER A 213 3.28 16.21 -0.99
N LEU A 214 2.83 14.97 -1.15
CA LEU A 214 1.89 14.59 -2.21
C LEU A 214 0.43 14.54 -1.73
N ARG A 215 0.21 14.38 -0.41
CA ARG A 215 -1.14 14.36 0.17
C ARG A 215 -1.82 15.73 0.08
N GLY A 216 -3.14 15.73 0.10
CA GLY A 216 -3.96 16.94 0.05
C GLY A 216 -3.94 17.66 -1.29
N GLN A 217 -3.31 17.09 -2.32
CA GLN A 217 -3.24 17.61 -3.68
C GLN A 217 -3.96 16.68 -4.66
N ARG A 218 -4.54 17.25 -5.71
CA ARG A 218 -5.06 16.50 -6.85
C ARG A 218 -3.90 16.18 -7.78
N HIS A 219 -3.70 14.88 -8.01
CA HIS A 219 -2.87 14.37 -9.07
C HIS A 219 -3.75 13.79 -10.18
N GLU A 220 -3.14 13.32 -11.26
CA GLU A 220 -3.86 12.76 -12.40
C GLU A 220 -3.06 11.60 -13.00
N HIS A 221 -3.77 10.57 -13.44
CA HIS A 221 -3.23 9.46 -14.22
C HIS A 221 -4.20 9.10 -15.34
N ALA A 222 -3.77 9.21 -16.60
CA ALA A 222 -4.59 8.94 -17.78
C ALA A 222 -5.96 9.67 -17.77
N GLY A 223 -5.99 10.93 -17.33
CA GLY A 223 -7.22 11.73 -17.22
C GLY A 223 -8.06 11.47 -15.97
N ILE A 224 -7.69 10.47 -15.15
CA ILE A 224 -8.41 10.10 -13.93
C ILE A 224 -7.79 10.85 -12.74
N PRO A 225 -8.61 11.52 -11.89
CA PRO A 225 -8.11 12.15 -10.68
C PRO A 225 -7.54 11.12 -9.70
N VAL A 226 -6.39 11.47 -9.10
CA VAL A 226 -5.65 10.63 -8.16
C VAL A 226 -5.45 11.36 -6.84
N VAL A 227 -5.70 10.67 -5.74
CA VAL A 227 -5.45 11.15 -4.37
C VAL A 227 -4.46 10.22 -3.68
N VAL A 228 -3.50 10.80 -2.97
CA VAL A 228 -2.49 10.06 -2.20
C VAL A 228 -2.85 10.05 -0.74
N SER A 229 -2.74 8.89 -0.09
CA SER A 229 -2.97 8.73 1.35
C SER A 229 -2.00 7.71 1.97
N TYR A 230 -2.04 7.57 3.29
CA TYR A 230 -1.25 6.60 4.02
C TYR A 230 -1.78 5.18 3.84
N HIS A 231 -0.86 4.20 3.85
CA HIS A 231 -1.24 2.79 3.82
C HIS A 231 -1.88 2.35 5.15
N PRO A 232 -2.97 1.56 5.16
CA PRO A 232 -3.62 1.11 6.38
C PRO A 232 -2.69 0.41 7.37
N ALA A 233 -1.72 -0.40 6.91
CA ALA A 233 -0.74 -1.02 7.78
C ALA A 233 0.16 -0.01 8.53
N TYR A 234 0.45 1.15 7.93
CA TYR A 234 1.14 2.24 8.59
C TYR A 234 0.25 2.88 9.68
N LEU A 235 -1.04 3.10 9.36
CA LEU A 235 -2.00 3.72 10.28
C LEU A 235 -2.30 2.87 11.52
N LEU A 236 -2.14 1.55 11.45
CA LEU A 236 -2.24 0.66 12.62
C LEU A 236 -1.12 0.93 13.64
N ARG A 237 0.04 1.41 13.20
CA ARG A 237 1.18 1.74 14.06
C ARG A 237 1.29 3.23 14.40
N ASN A 238 0.62 4.10 13.61
CA ASN A 238 0.70 5.55 13.72
C ASN A 238 -0.72 6.14 13.80
N LEU A 239 -1.37 5.93 14.94
CA LEU A 239 -2.77 6.29 15.16
C LEU A 239 -3.11 7.77 14.88
N PRO A 240 -2.27 8.77 15.24
CA PRO A 240 -2.57 10.17 14.95
C PRO A 240 -2.72 10.49 13.46
N ASP A 241 -2.07 9.71 12.59
CA ASP A 241 -2.15 9.93 11.14
C ASP A 241 -3.44 9.40 10.50
N LYS A 242 -4.29 8.69 11.27
CA LYS A 242 -5.63 8.29 10.80
C LYS A 242 -6.51 9.51 10.47
N ALA A 243 -6.41 10.58 11.26
CA ALA A 243 -7.13 11.83 10.96
C ALA A 243 -6.71 12.42 9.60
N LYS A 244 -5.41 12.38 9.30
CA LYS A 244 -4.90 12.85 8.00
C LYS A 244 -5.37 11.97 6.84
N ALA A 245 -5.39 10.63 7.04
CA ALA A 245 -5.92 9.73 6.03
C ALA A 245 -7.41 9.96 5.79
N TRP A 246 -8.17 10.28 6.83
CA TRP A 246 -9.58 10.65 6.70
C TRP A 246 -9.78 11.93 5.89
N GLU A 247 -8.97 12.96 6.13
CA GLU A 247 -8.96 14.19 5.32
C GLU A 247 -8.72 13.89 3.83
N ASP A 248 -7.78 12.98 3.51
CA ASP A 248 -7.50 12.56 2.13
C ASP A 248 -8.72 11.87 1.50
N LEU A 249 -9.39 10.99 2.23
CA LEU A 249 -10.59 10.29 1.74
C LEU A 249 -11.77 11.25 1.51
N LEU A 250 -11.97 12.22 2.40
CA LEU A 250 -12.97 13.27 2.21
C LEU A 250 -12.63 14.17 1.00
N PHE A 251 -11.34 14.42 0.77
CA PHE A 251 -10.89 15.14 -0.42
C PHE A 251 -11.18 14.33 -1.69
N ALA A 252 -10.87 13.03 -1.70
CA ALA A 252 -11.20 12.13 -2.80
C ALA A 252 -12.71 12.10 -3.10
N ARG A 253 -13.56 12.02 -2.07
CA ARG A 253 -15.01 12.06 -2.20
C ARG A 253 -15.50 13.37 -2.83
N ARG A 254 -14.89 14.52 -2.47
CA ARG A 254 -15.23 15.82 -3.09
C ARG A 254 -14.87 15.84 -4.57
N LEU A 255 -13.69 15.34 -4.94
CA LEU A 255 -13.27 15.27 -6.34
C LEU A 255 -14.19 14.37 -7.17
N LEU A 256 -14.59 13.21 -6.63
CA LEU A 256 -15.50 12.30 -7.30
C LEU A 256 -16.86 12.94 -7.55
N ARG A 257 -17.44 13.61 -6.54
CA ARG A 257 -18.72 14.32 -6.70
C ARG A 257 -18.65 15.41 -7.75
N ALA A 258 -17.57 16.19 -7.77
CA ALA A 258 -17.36 17.22 -8.79
C ALA A 258 -17.26 16.65 -10.20
N ALA A 259 -16.70 15.45 -10.36
CA ALA A 259 -16.59 14.77 -11.65
C ALA A 259 -17.91 14.11 -12.12
N THR A 260 -18.84 13.81 -11.19
CA THR A 260 -20.12 13.15 -11.50
C THR A 260 -21.32 14.10 -11.57
N GLY A 261 -21.12 15.42 -11.34
CA GLY A 261 -22.16 16.44 -11.49
C GLY A 261 -23.22 16.43 -10.39
N GLY A 262 -22.90 15.86 -9.23
CA GLY A 262 -23.83 15.74 -8.10
C GLY A 262 -23.37 16.45 -6.85
#